data_bf5967e451eeba4c1aa0539b1677415f
#
_entry.id   bf5967e451eeba4c1aa0539b1677415f
#
_cell.length_a   1.000
_cell.length_b   1.000
_cell.length_c   1.000
_cell.angle_alpha   90.00
_cell.angle_beta   90.00
_cell.angle_gamma   90.00
#
_symmetry.space_group_name_H-M   'P 1'
#
loop_
_entity.id
_entity.type
_entity.pdbx_description
1 polymer ?
#
loop_
_entity_poly.entity_id
_entity_poly.type
_entity_poly.pdbx_seq_one_letter_code
_entity_poly.pdbx_strand_id
1 'polypeptide(L)'
;MPVPSSSPIVTLLKEEIEKEFGRPIKTPKDFLEVVDFIHNKSHALVSETTIRRLYKKGQEYPNVSDDILNVLSRTIGFNHFKEFTAEIITPFRFFT
;
A
#
# COMPACT_ATOMS: atom_id res chain seq x y z
N MET A 1 -11.46 -10.28 -1.56
CA MET A 1 -12.37 -9.32 -2.23
C MET A 1 -11.60 -8.04 -2.53
N PRO A 2 -11.72 -7.51 -3.74
CA PRO A 2 -11.10 -6.22 -4.03
C PRO A 2 -11.70 -5.12 -3.17
N VAL A 3 -10.90 -4.13 -2.83
CA VAL A 3 -11.32 -3.00 -2.01
C VAL A 3 -11.25 -1.74 -2.86
N PRO A 4 -12.28 -0.86 -2.82
CA PRO A 4 -12.22 0.38 -3.58
C PRO A 4 -10.98 1.19 -3.24
N SER A 5 -10.32 1.74 -4.25
CA SER A 5 -9.11 2.53 -4.02
C SER A 5 -9.40 3.81 -3.25
N SER A 6 -10.65 4.26 -3.26
CA SER A 6 -11.07 5.42 -2.48
C SER A 6 -11.38 5.09 -1.01
N SER A 7 -11.32 3.81 -0.63
CA SER A 7 -11.55 3.41 0.75
C SER A 7 -10.54 4.07 1.69
N PRO A 8 -10.98 4.58 2.85
CA PRO A 8 -10.06 5.18 3.83
C PRO A 8 -8.93 4.24 4.25
N ILE A 9 -9.20 2.94 4.33
CA ILE A 9 -8.16 1.99 4.75
C ILE A 9 -7.08 1.83 3.67
N VAL A 10 -7.45 1.89 2.39
CA VAL A 10 -6.49 1.85 1.30
C VAL A 10 -5.67 3.13 1.28
N THR A 11 -6.32 4.28 1.47
CA THR A 11 -5.62 5.56 1.55
C THR A 11 -4.59 5.54 2.67
N LEU A 12 -4.98 5.02 3.84
CA LEU A 12 -4.07 4.93 4.98
C LEU A 12 -2.88 4.02 4.68
N LEU A 13 -3.14 2.87 4.03
CA LEU A 13 -2.07 1.96 3.65
C LEU A 13 -1.07 2.64 2.71
N LYS A 14 -1.57 3.37 1.72
CA LYS A 14 -0.72 4.10 0.79
C LYS A 14 0.11 5.16 1.50
N GLU A 15 -0.48 5.86 2.47
CA GLU A 15 0.25 6.86 3.25
C GLU A 15 1.34 6.22 4.10
N GLU A 16 1.07 5.05 4.69
CA GLU A 16 2.08 4.34 5.46
C GLU A 16 3.25 3.89 4.59
N ILE A 17 2.96 3.48 3.35
CA ILE A 17 4.02 3.14 2.39
C ILE A 17 4.89 4.38 2.13
N GLU A 18 4.27 5.55 1.92
CA GLU A 18 5.01 6.78 1.68
C GLU A 18 5.88 7.18 2.87
N LYS A 19 5.39 6.96 4.08
CA LYS A 19 6.18 7.23 5.29
C LYS A 19 7.42 6.36 5.35
N GLU A 20 7.26 5.07 5.07
CA GLU A 20 8.39 4.14 5.08
C GLU A 20 9.35 4.42 3.94
N PHE A 21 8.83 4.82 2.80
CA PHE A 21 9.64 5.18 1.63
C PHE A 21 10.41 6.48 1.85
N GLY A 22 9.86 7.37 2.66
CA GLY A 22 10.53 8.61 3.05
C GLY A 22 10.10 9.85 2.29
N ARG A 23 9.18 9.73 1.34
CA ARG A 23 8.66 10.87 0.60
C ARG A 23 7.39 10.52 -0.15
N PRO A 24 6.62 11.55 -0.62
CA PRO A 24 5.44 11.29 -1.47
C PRO A 24 5.82 10.57 -2.77
N ILE A 25 4.92 9.73 -3.23
CA ILE A 25 5.12 8.95 -4.45
C ILE A 25 4.31 9.61 -5.56
N LYS A 26 4.95 10.44 -6.39
CA LYS A 26 4.26 11.29 -7.35
C LYS A 26 4.80 11.24 -8.77
N THR A 27 6.11 11.03 -8.94
CA THR A 27 6.76 11.14 -10.24
C THR A 27 7.10 9.76 -10.80
N PRO A 28 7.32 9.63 -12.13
CA PRO A 28 7.75 8.35 -12.69
C PRO A 28 9.01 7.80 -12.02
N LYS A 29 9.93 8.67 -11.63
CA LYS A 29 11.12 8.23 -10.91
C LYS A 29 10.74 7.62 -9.57
N ASP A 30 9.80 8.24 -8.84
CA ASP A 30 9.32 7.70 -7.58
C ASP A 30 8.69 6.33 -7.78
N PHE A 31 7.90 6.15 -8.85
CA PHE A 31 7.25 4.88 -9.13
C PHE A 31 8.28 3.76 -9.32
N LEU A 32 9.35 4.04 -10.07
CA LEU A 32 10.41 3.06 -10.29
C LEU A 32 11.13 2.73 -8.98
N GLU A 33 11.42 3.73 -8.17
CA GLU A 33 12.13 3.51 -6.91
C GLU A 33 11.27 2.74 -5.92
N VAL A 34 9.96 2.99 -5.92
CA VAL A 34 9.03 2.27 -5.04
C VAL A 34 8.92 0.79 -5.42
N VAL A 35 9.01 0.48 -6.72
CA VAL A 35 9.05 -0.92 -7.15
C VAL A 35 10.18 -1.67 -6.45
N ASP A 36 11.37 -1.09 -6.44
CA ASP A 36 12.52 -1.69 -5.76
C ASP A 36 12.32 -1.74 -4.25
N PHE A 37 11.78 -0.66 -3.69
CA PHE A 37 11.52 -0.59 -2.26
C PHE A 37 10.56 -1.70 -1.81
N ILE A 38 9.48 -1.89 -2.55
CA ILE A 38 8.50 -2.94 -2.25
C ILE A 38 9.13 -4.32 -2.38
N HIS A 39 9.93 -4.53 -3.42
CA HIS A 39 10.60 -5.81 -3.61
C HIS A 39 11.55 -6.11 -2.45
N ASN A 40 12.31 -5.13 -2.02
CA ASN A 40 13.25 -5.32 -0.91
C ASN A 40 12.54 -5.63 0.41
N LYS A 41 11.38 -5.06 0.63
CA LYS A 41 10.65 -5.25 1.89
C LYS A 41 9.74 -6.47 1.89
N SER A 42 9.05 -6.73 0.78
CA SER A 42 8.03 -7.78 0.72
C SER A 42 8.47 -9.02 -0.04
N HIS A 43 9.58 -8.93 -0.77
CA HIS A 43 10.07 -9.97 -1.68
C HIS A 43 9.12 -10.24 -2.84
N ALA A 44 8.19 -9.33 -3.11
CA ALA A 44 7.24 -9.45 -4.21
C ALA A 44 7.59 -8.45 -5.31
N LEU A 45 7.38 -8.86 -6.56
CA LEU A 45 7.59 -7.98 -7.70
C LEU A 45 6.26 -7.34 -8.09
N VAL A 46 6.24 -6.01 -8.17
CA VAL A 46 5.12 -5.26 -8.72
C VAL A 46 5.64 -4.43 -9.87
N SER A 47 4.80 -4.17 -10.87
CA SER A 47 5.22 -3.38 -12.02
C SER A 47 5.10 -1.89 -11.71
N GLU A 48 5.85 -1.09 -12.48
CA GLU A 48 5.76 0.37 -12.38
C GLU A 48 4.33 0.83 -12.71
N THR A 49 3.68 0.15 -13.66
CA THR A 49 2.29 0.43 -14.01
C THR A 49 1.36 0.25 -12.81
N THR A 50 1.57 -0.82 -12.03
CA THR A 50 0.79 -1.07 -10.82
C THR A 50 0.94 0.09 -9.83
N ILE A 51 2.17 0.54 -9.61
CA ILE A 51 2.42 1.65 -8.69
C ILE A 51 1.77 2.94 -9.19
N ARG A 52 1.89 3.21 -10.49
CA ARG A 52 1.27 4.39 -11.07
C ARG A 52 -0.24 4.37 -10.88
N ARG A 53 -0.87 3.22 -11.06
CA ARG A 53 -2.31 3.09 -10.90
C ARG A 53 -2.77 3.09 -9.43
N LEU A 54 -1.83 3.05 -8.51
CA LEU A 54 -2.14 3.22 -7.08
C LEU A 54 -2.02 4.68 -6.65
N TYR A 55 -1.05 5.40 -7.20
CA TYR A 55 -0.68 6.71 -6.67
C TYR A 55 -0.96 7.88 -7.60
N LYS A 56 -0.97 7.67 -8.91
CA LYS A 56 -1.17 8.80 -9.83
C LYS A 56 -2.62 9.18 -9.92
N LYS A 57 -2.92 10.43 -9.56
CA LYS A 57 -4.31 10.94 -9.63
C LYS A 57 -4.87 10.83 -11.04
N GLY A 58 -6.12 10.39 -11.12
CA GLY A 58 -6.81 10.24 -12.40
C GLY A 58 -6.52 8.92 -13.10
N GLN A 59 -5.62 8.11 -12.56
CA GLN A 59 -5.27 6.82 -13.14
C GLN A 59 -5.39 5.68 -12.14
N GLU A 60 -5.98 5.94 -10.98
CA GLU A 60 -6.10 4.92 -9.94
C GLU A 60 -6.99 3.77 -10.38
N TYR A 61 -6.71 2.58 -9.88
CA TYR A 61 -7.63 1.46 -10.01
C TYR A 61 -8.96 1.82 -9.35
N PRO A 62 -10.09 1.42 -9.94
CA PRO A 62 -11.37 1.55 -9.21
C PRO A 62 -11.39 0.68 -7.96
N ASN A 63 -10.77 -0.51 -8.03
CA ASN A 63 -10.63 -1.42 -6.89
C ASN A 63 -9.22 -1.96 -6.87
N VAL A 64 -8.71 -2.24 -5.67
CA VAL A 64 -7.38 -2.81 -5.49
C VAL A 64 -7.54 -4.28 -5.10
N SER A 65 -6.83 -5.17 -5.79
CA SER A 65 -6.93 -6.60 -5.54
C SER A 65 -6.32 -6.99 -4.20
N ASP A 66 -6.76 -8.14 -3.67
CA ASP A 66 -6.22 -8.67 -2.43
C ASP A 66 -4.71 -8.91 -2.52
N ASP A 67 -4.24 -9.40 -3.67
CA ASP A 67 -2.81 -9.66 -3.85
C ASP A 67 -1.98 -8.39 -3.69
N ILE A 68 -2.42 -7.30 -4.30
CA ILE A 68 -1.73 -6.01 -4.19
C ILE A 68 -1.79 -5.50 -2.76
N LEU A 69 -2.98 -5.58 -2.12
CA LEU A 69 -3.13 -5.14 -0.74
C LEU A 69 -2.23 -5.92 0.19
N ASN A 70 -2.09 -7.22 -0.01
CA ASN A 70 -1.20 -8.05 0.80
C ASN A 70 0.26 -7.68 0.60
N VAL A 71 0.67 -7.43 -0.64
CA VAL A 71 2.05 -7.02 -0.93
C VAL A 71 2.37 -5.69 -0.25
N LEU A 72 1.48 -4.71 -0.36
CA LEU A 72 1.68 -3.41 0.27
C LEU A 72 1.76 -3.54 1.80
N SER A 73 0.91 -4.38 2.38
CA SER A 73 0.91 -4.61 3.83
C SER A 73 2.22 -5.25 4.28
N ARG A 74 2.73 -6.22 3.52
CA ARG A 74 4.03 -6.83 3.84
C ARG A 74 5.17 -5.82 3.76
N THR A 75 5.05 -4.86 2.87
CA THR A 75 6.08 -3.82 2.71
C THR A 75 6.26 -3.01 3.99
N ILE A 76 5.19 -2.82 4.76
CA ILE A 76 5.25 -2.05 6.01
C ILE A 76 5.24 -2.93 7.26
N GLY A 77 5.51 -4.22 7.11
CA GLY A 77 5.77 -5.11 8.25
C GLY A 77 4.63 -6.01 8.68
N PHE A 78 3.52 -6.02 7.95
CA PHE A 78 2.41 -6.93 8.24
C PHE A 78 2.50 -8.17 7.34
N ASN A 79 1.93 -9.28 7.77
CA ASN A 79 1.96 -10.50 6.96
C ASN A 79 0.98 -10.42 5.79
N HIS A 80 -0.15 -9.75 5.98
CA HIS A 80 -1.17 -9.57 4.94
C HIS A 80 -2.08 -8.41 5.30
N PHE A 81 -2.93 -8.03 4.35
CA PHE A 81 -3.80 -6.85 4.51
C PHE A 81 -4.77 -7.00 5.68
N LYS A 82 -5.26 -8.20 5.93
CA LYS A 82 -6.17 -8.46 7.04
C LYS A 82 -5.53 -8.10 8.38
N GLU A 83 -4.26 -8.38 8.53
CA GLU A 83 -3.51 -8.03 9.74
C GLU A 83 -3.38 -6.52 9.88
N PHE A 84 -3.11 -5.83 8.78
CA PHE A 84 -3.05 -4.36 8.77
C PHE A 84 -4.39 -3.76 9.19
N THR A 85 -5.50 -4.24 8.62
CA THR A 85 -6.82 -3.71 8.95
C THR A 85 -7.18 -3.96 10.41
N ALA A 86 -6.83 -5.11 10.95
CA ALA A 86 -7.09 -5.41 12.35
C ALA A 86 -6.33 -4.46 13.27
N GLU A 87 -5.09 -4.13 12.92
CA GLU A 87 -4.27 -3.21 13.70
C GLU A 87 -4.85 -1.80 13.73
N ILE A 88 -5.43 -1.36 12.61
CA ILE A 88 -5.94 0.00 12.47
C ILE A 88 -7.36 0.13 13.03
N ILE A 89 -8.18 -0.91 12.89
CA ILE A 89 -9.62 -0.83 13.19
C ILE A 89 -9.96 -1.18 14.64
N THR A 90 -9.02 -1.73 15.40
CA THR A 90 -9.28 -2.13 16.77
C THR A 90 -8.66 -1.15 17.77
N PRO A 91 -9.24 0.06 17.93
CA PRO A 91 -8.64 1.09 18.77
C PRO A 91 -8.64 0.74 20.27
N PHE A 92 -9.55 -0.11 20.71
CA PHE A 92 -9.63 -0.47 22.11
C PHE A 92 -8.35 -1.18 22.60
N ARG A 93 -7.55 -1.67 21.74
CA ARG A 93 -6.26 -2.28 22.11
C ARG A 93 -5.34 -1.30 22.83
N PHE A 94 -5.58 -0.02 22.64
CA PHE A 94 -4.78 1.02 23.27
C PHE A 94 -5.15 1.21 24.74
N PHE A 95 -6.17 0.52 25.22
CA PHE A 95 -6.64 0.64 26.60
C PHE A 95 -6.16 -0.51 27.48
N THR A 96 -5.40 -1.41 26.95
CA THR A 96 -4.92 -2.55 27.71
C THR A 96 -3.49 -2.40 28.17
#